data_332e2fa0c2209f0dd151e9a777956b57
#
_entry.id   332e2fa0c2209f0dd151e9a777956b57
#
_cell.length_a   1.000
_cell.length_b   1.000
_cell.length_c   1.000
_cell.angle_alpha   90.00
_cell.angle_beta   90.00
_cell.angle_gamma   90.00
#
_symmetry.space_group_name_H-M   'P 1'
#
loop_
_entity.id
_entity.type
_entity.pdbx_description
1 polymer ?
#
loop_
_entity_poly.entity_id
_entity_poly.type
_entity_poly.pdbx_seq_one_letter_code
_entity_poly.pdbx_strand_id
1 'polypeptide(L)'
;MNILIFGPNGSGKGTQGAIVQKKFGVPHIETGVIFRQNISKKTPLGEKAKAFIDRGELVPDDITIPMILDRLKEDDAKNGWLLDGFPRNLAQAEALWAALQKENIQLDIVIEIDLDRETAKKRIMGRRLCKMDNNHPNNIYIDAIAPHTHDGKTVCRVCGCEDLATRADDQDAGAIDKRHGIYYDTKIGTLAAVNYFKERTKVIIVDGRAGVKEVAEDLMKKLG
;
A
#
# COMPACT_ATOMS: atom_id res chain seq x y z
N MET A 1 0.01 17.89 -3.19
CA MET A 1 -1.00 16.96 -3.75
C MET A 1 -1.18 15.78 -2.82
N ASN A 2 -2.41 15.50 -2.41
CA ASN A 2 -2.79 14.49 -1.43
C ASN A 2 -3.43 13.30 -2.16
N ILE A 3 -2.83 12.12 -2.03
CA ILE A 3 -3.15 10.95 -2.86
C ILE A 3 -3.45 9.75 -1.96
N LEU A 4 -4.54 9.03 -2.26
CA LEU A 4 -4.74 7.65 -1.77
C LEU A 4 -4.35 6.66 -2.87
N ILE A 5 -3.70 5.57 -2.51
CA ILE A 5 -3.41 4.48 -3.46
C ILE A 5 -4.01 3.16 -2.99
N PHE A 6 -4.82 2.58 -3.86
CA PHE A 6 -5.49 1.29 -3.67
C PHE A 6 -4.98 0.23 -4.64
N GLY A 7 -5.20 -1.00 -4.29
CA GLY A 7 -4.89 -2.19 -5.09
C GLY A 7 -4.74 -3.42 -4.19
N PRO A 8 -5.01 -4.62 -4.66
CA PRO A 8 -4.85 -5.81 -3.85
C PRO A 8 -3.39 -6.03 -3.43
N ASN A 9 -3.17 -6.85 -2.41
CA ASN A 9 -1.82 -7.29 -2.09
C ASN A 9 -1.26 -8.05 -3.30
N GLY A 10 -0.06 -7.66 -3.75
CA GLY A 10 0.54 -8.17 -4.99
C GLY A 10 0.34 -7.28 -6.23
N SER A 11 -0.47 -6.21 -6.17
CA SER A 11 -0.71 -5.31 -7.32
C SER A 11 0.48 -4.43 -7.71
N GLY A 12 1.47 -4.26 -6.82
CA GLY A 12 2.61 -3.36 -7.06
C GLY A 12 2.44 -1.95 -6.50
N LYS A 13 1.46 -1.70 -5.62
CA LYS A 13 1.24 -0.39 -4.97
C LYS A 13 2.52 0.25 -4.43
N GLY A 14 3.29 -0.49 -3.62
CA GLY A 14 4.53 0.03 -3.04
C GLY A 14 5.51 0.51 -4.11
N THR A 15 5.73 -0.29 -5.16
CA THR A 15 6.61 0.07 -6.28
C THR A 15 6.11 1.30 -7.03
N GLN A 16 4.82 1.37 -7.35
CA GLN A 16 4.23 2.53 -8.03
C GLN A 16 4.19 3.75 -7.10
N GLY A 17 3.91 3.56 -5.82
CA GLY A 17 3.96 4.61 -4.80
C GLY A 17 5.34 5.26 -4.68
N ALA A 18 6.41 4.46 -4.71
CA ALA A 18 7.79 4.99 -4.71
C ALA A 18 8.10 5.83 -5.98
N ILE A 19 7.54 5.44 -7.13
CA ILE A 19 7.68 6.22 -8.38
C ILE A 19 6.91 7.55 -8.27
N VAL A 20 5.67 7.53 -7.75
CA VAL A 20 4.86 8.74 -7.49
C VAL A 20 5.56 9.65 -6.48
N GLN A 21 6.05 9.12 -5.38
CA GLN A 21 6.85 9.84 -4.39
C GLN A 21 8.00 10.60 -5.04
N LYS A 22 8.81 9.91 -5.85
CA LYS A 22 9.97 10.51 -6.52
C LYS A 22 9.56 11.59 -7.54
N LYS A 23 8.45 11.39 -8.27
CA LYS A 23 7.99 12.32 -9.30
C LYS A 23 7.42 13.61 -8.72
N PHE A 24 6.63 13.50 -7.65
CA PHE A 24 5.88 14.63 -7.08
C PHE A 24 6.53 15.22 -5.82
N GLY A 25 7.58 14.61 -5.29
CA GLY A 25 8.26 15.08 -4.08
C GLY A 25 7.40 14.96 -2.81
N VAL A 26 6.43 14.05 -2.78
CA VAL A 26 5.54 13.82 -1.63
C VAL A 26 5.97 12.58 -0.85
N PRO A 27 5.84 12.51 0.47
CA PRO A 27 6.15 11.31 1.23
C PRO A 27 5.19 10.16 0.87
N HIS A 28 5.72 8.96 0.69
CA HIS A 28 4.94 7.72 0.60
C HIS A 28 4.70 7.17 2.01
N ILE A 29 3.49 7.30 2.48
CA ILE A 29 3.06 6.97 3.83
C ILE A 29 2.34 5.61 3.81
N GLU A 30 3.06 4.59 4.21
CA GLU A 30 2.51 3.24 4.35
C GLU A 30 1.95 3.02 5.75
N THR A 31 0.65 2.77 5.89
CA THR A 31 -0.01 2.52 7.19
C THR A 31 0.66 1.40 7.98
N GLY A 32 1.11 0.35 7.30
CA GLY A 32 1.86 -0.73 7.94
C GLY A 32 3.21 -0.29 8.53
N VAL A 33 3.85 0.74 7.96
CA VAL A 33 5.08 1.34 8.52
C VAL A 33 4.75 2.15 9.75
N ILE A 34 3.67 2.95 9.72
CA ILE A 34 3.20 3.74 10.87
C ILE A 34 2.97 2.83 12.07
N PHE A 35 2.22 1.73 11.89
CA PHE A 35 1.98 0.78 12.98
C PHE A 35 3.27 0.18 13.52
N ARG A 36 4.16 -0.31 12.67
CA ARG A 36 5.44 -0.88 13.11
C ARG A 36 6.29 0.12 13.88
N GLN A 37 6.35 1.38 13.44
CA GLN A 37 7.08 2.44 14.14
C GLN A 37 6.47 2.73 15.51
N ASN A 38 5.15 2.85 15.60
CA ASN A 38 4.46 3.10 16.87
C ASN A 38 4.63 1.94 17.85
N ILE A 39 4.56 0.68 17.36
CA ILE A 39 4.81 -0.52 18.18
C ILE A 39 6.26 -0.54 18.66
N SER A 40 7.25 -0.27 17.80
CA SER A 40 8.66 -0.26 18.18
C SER A 40 8.99 0.83 19.18
N LYS A 41 8.35 1.98 19.07
CA LYS A 41 8.47 3.12 20.00
C LYS A 41 7.63 2.95 21.27
N LYS A 42 6.84 1.87 21.37
CA LYS A 42 5.92 1.60 22.49
C LYS A 42 4.98 2.77 22.80
N THR A 43 4.47 3.44 21.76
CA THR A 43 3.47 4.50 21.99
C THR A 43 2.15 3.89 22.50
N PRO A 44 1.32 4.64 23.26
CA PRO A 44 0.03 4.11 23.73
C PRO A 44 -0.88 3.58 22.60
N LEU A 45 -0.89 4.25 21.45
CA LEU A 45 -1.62 3.78 20.27
C LEU A 45 -0.95 2.56 19.63
N GLY A 46 0.38 2.51 19.60
CA GLY A 46 1.14 1.37 19.09
C GLY A 46 0.91 0.08 19.90
N GLU A 47 0.86 0.17 21.22
CA GLU A 47 0.57 -0.98 22.08
C GLU A 47 -0.87 -1.50 21.86
N LYS A 48 -1.85 -0.60 21.72
CA LYS A 48 -3.22 -0.97 21.36
C LYS A 48 -3.29 -1.63 20.00
N ALA A 49 -2.64 -1.05 19.00
CA ALA A 49 -2.62 -1.57 17.62
C ALA A 49 -1.98 -2.97 17.54
N LYS A 50 -0.92 -3.22 18.33
CA LYS A 50 -0.21 -4.51 18.36
C LYS A 50 -1.14 -5.67 18.68
N ALA A 51 -2.06 -5.50 19.64
CA ALA A 51 -3.00 -6.56 20.05
C ALA A 51 -3.90 -7.04 18.89
N PHE A 52 -4.26 -6.17 17.95
CA PHE A 52 -5.03 -6.52 16.75
C PHE A 52 -4.15 -7.13 15.66
N ILE A 53 -2.97 -6.54 15.43
CA ILE A 53 -2.03 -7.00 14.40
C ILE A 53 -1.54 -8.42 14.69
N ASP A 54 -1.23 -8.74 15.96
CA ASP A 54 -0.77 -10.07 16.36
C ASP A 54 -1.85 -11.17 16.12
N ARG A 55 -3.14 -10.78 16.07
CA ARG A 55 -4.26 -11.67 15.71
C ARG A 55 -4.62 -11.65 14.22
N GLY A 56 -3.89 -10.86 13.41
CA GLY A 56 -4.20 -10.68 11.98
C GLY A 56 -5.50 -9.93 11.71
N GLU A 57 -6.00 -9.17 12.69
CA GLU A 57 -7.20 -8.36 12.61
C GLU A 57 -6.91 -6.95 12.08
N LEU A 58 -7.94 -6.26 11.57
CA LEU A 58 -7.82 -4.83 11.28
C LEU A 58 -7.77 -4.05 12.59
N VAL A 59 -6.85 -3.09 12.65
CA VAL A 59 -6.80 -2.15 13.78
C VAL A 59 -8.03 -1.24 13.71
N PRO A 60 -8.76 -1.04 14.81
CA PRO A 60 -9.95 -0.19 14.86
C PRO A 60 -9.70 1.25 14.40
N ASP A 61 -10.75 1.91 13.92
CA ASP A 61 -10.66 3.24 13.32
C ASP A 61 -10.32 4.34 14.33
N ASP A 62 -10.78 4.19 15.57
CA ASP A 62 -10.45 5.07 16.69
C ASP A 62 -8.97 5.07 17.08
N ILE A 63 -8.23 4.04 16.65
CA ILE A 63 -6.77 3.95 16.78
C ILE A 63 -6.10 4.39 15.49
N THR A 64 -6.58 3.87 14.36
CA THR A 64 -5.92 4.05 13.06
C THR A 64 -6.00 5.48 12.55
N ILE A 65 -7.17 6.12 12.61
CA ILE A 65 -7.37 7.46 12.07
C ILE A 65 -6.53 8.52 12.79
N PRO A 66 -6.52 8.59 14.14
CA PRO A 66 -5.62 9.52 14.84
C PRO A 66 -4.15 9.34 14.45
N MET A 67 -3.66 8.09 14.36
CA MET A 67 -2.27 7.82 13.96
C MET A 67 -1.96 8.32 12.54
N ILE A 68 -2.89 8.16 11.62
CA ILE A 68 -2.76 8.65 10.25
C ILE A 68 -2.79 10.18 10.24
N LEU A 69 -3.76 10.82 10.89
CA LEU A 69 -3.86 12.28 10.93
C LEU A 69 -2.64 12.93 11.56
N ASP A 70 -2.10 12.35 12.63
CA ASP A 70 -0.87 12.83 13.26
C ASP A 70 0.30 12.76 12.27
N ARG A 71 0.42 11.65 11.51
CA ARG A 71 1.46 11.50 10.47
C ARG A 71 1.28 12.49 9.30
N LEU A 72 0.04 12.79 8.90
CA LEU A 72 -0.25 13.75 7.82
C LEU A 72 0.05 15.20 8.23
N LYS A 73 0.19 15.49 9.51
CA LYS A 73 0.55 16.82 10.03
C LYS A 73 2.06 17.04 10.17
N GLU A 74 2.88 16.00 9.98
CA GLU A 74 4.33 16.13 10.02
C GLU A 74 4.85 17.05 8.90
N ASP A 75 6.01 17.66 9.12
CA ASP A 75 6.53 18.73 8.25
C ASP A 75 6.72 18.27 6.79
N ASP A 76 7.13 17.04 6.58
CA ASP A 76 7.33 16.46 5.25
C ASP A 76 6.04 16.23 4.47
N ALA A 77 4.89 16.12 5.17
CA ALA A 77 3.58 15.86 4.58
C ALA A 77 2.76 17.14 4.34
N LYS A 78 3.19 18.32 4.81
CA LYS A 78 2.44 19.58 4.67
C LYS A 78 2.18 20.00 3.22
N ASN A 79 3.09 19.66 2.31
CA ASN A 79 2.98 20.02 0.89
C ASN A 79 2.33 18.92 0.03
N GLY A 80 1.83 17.89 0.67
CA GLY A 80 1.19 16.74 0.03
C GLY A 80 1.73 15.41 0.53
N TRP A 81 1.01 14.34 0.23
CA TRP A 81 1.33 12.99 0.66
C TRP A 81 0.69 11.94 -0.25
N LEU A 82 1.26 10.73 -0.23
CA LEU A 82 0.68 9.53 -0.79
C LEU A 82 0.45 8.54 0.35
N LEU A 83 -0.83 8.20 0.63
CA LEU A 83 -1.20 7.25 1.67
C LEU A 83 -1.52 5.88 1.08
N ASP A 84 -0.82 4.84 1.54
CA ASP A 84 -0.96 3.45 1.12
C ASP A 84 -1.40 2.55 2.29
N GLY A 85 -2.36 1.68 2.02
CA GLY A 85 -2.81 0.65 2.94
C GLY A 85 -3.95 1.05 3.88
N PHE A 86 -4.53 2.24 3.70
CA PHE A 86 -5.73 2.72 4.38
C PHE A 86 -6.48 3.70 3.46
N PRO A 87 -7.84 3.72 3.45
CA PRO A 87 -8.75 2.81 4.16
C PRO A 87 -8.81 1.40 3.52
N ARG A 88 -9.33 0.42 4.28
CA ARG A 88 -9.47 -0.97 3.83
C ARG A 88 -10.91 -1.44 3.74
N ASN A 89 -11.85 -0.62 4.15
CA ASN A 89 -13.29 -0.89 4.05
C ASN A 89 -14.06 0.41 3.92
N LEU A 90 -15.37 0.31 3.62
CA LEU A 90 -16.24 1.47 3.41
C LEU A 90 -16.32 2.36 4.67
N ALA A 91 -16.52 1.77 5.85
CA ALA A 91 -16.64 2.54 7.09
C ALA A 91 -15.36 3.36 7.37
N GLN A 92 -14.19 2.79 7.11
CA GLN A 92 -12.92 3.50 7.21
C GLN A 92 -12.81 4.64 6.19
N ALA A 93 -13.34 4.45 4.96
CA ALA A 93 -13.31 5.50 3.95
C ALA A 93 -14.19 6.70 4.36
N GLU A 94 -15.37 6.42 4.88
CA GLU A 94 -16.29 7.43 5.40
C GLU A 94 -15.69 8.21 6.57
N ALA A 95 -15.11 7.48 7.54
CA ALA A 95 -14.48 8.07 8.71
C ALA A 95 -13.22 8.89 8.35
N LEU A 96 -12.36 8.39 7.44
CA LEU A 96 -11.22 9.15 6.93
C LEU A 96 -11.68 10.43 6.21
N TRP A 97 -12.66 10.31 5.32
CA TRP A 97 -13.20 11.48 4.61
C TRP A 97 -13.70 12.55 5.57
N ALA A 98 -14.53 12.17 6.55
CA ALA A 98 -15.03 13.10 7.56
C ALA A 98 -13.88 13.74 8.38
N ALA A 99 -12.86 12.97 8.73
CA ALA A 99 -11.69 13.47 9.46
C ALA A 99 -10.87 14.46 8.62
N LEU A 100 -10.62 14.17 7.33
CA LEU A 100 -9.93 15.08 6.42
C LEU A 100 -10.71 16.39 6.23
N GLN A 101 -12.04 16.32 6.06
CA GLN A 101 -12.89 17.52 5.96
C GLN A 101 -12.82 18.37 7.23
N LYS A 102 -12.88 17.77 8.41
CA LYS A 102 -12.77 18.47 9.69
C LYS A 102 -11.43 19.20 9.86
N GLU A 103 -10.35 18.62 9.35
CA GLU A 103 -9.00 19.20 9.40
C GLU A 103 -8.73 20.13 8.20
N ASN A 104 -9.69 20.38 7.32
CA ASN A 104 -9.54 21.13 6.07
C ASN A 104 -8.43 20.58 5.16
N ILE A 105 -8.23 19.27 5.16
CA ILE A 105 -7.27 18.58 4.28
C ILE A 105 -8.01 18.11 3.03
N GLN A 106 -7.64 18.66 1.88
CA GLN A 106 -8.22 18.24 0.59
C GLN A 106 -7.57 16.91 0.15
N LEU A 107 -8.40 15.96 -0.28
CA LEU A 107 -7.97 14.77 -1.01
C LEU A 107 -8.07 15.07 -2.51
N ASP A 108 -6.93 15.08 -3.21
CA ASP A 108 -6.89 15.49 -4.61
C ASP A 108 -7.19 14.32 -5.56
N ILE A 109 -6.59 13.16 -5.32
CA ILE A 109 -6.64 12.02 -6.25
C ILE A 109 -6.67 10.71 -5.46
N VAL A 110 -7.42 9.76 -6.00
CA VAL A 110 -7.37 8.35 -5.63
C VAL A 110 -6.82 7.54 -6.80
N ILE A 111 -5.84 6.72 -6.56
CA ILE A 111 -5.26 5.79 -7.53
C ILE A 111 -5.74 4.38 -7.17
N GLU A 112 -6.28 3.65 -8.15
CA GLU A 112 -6.56 2.22 -8.05
C GLU A 112 -5.66 1.46 -9.04
N ILE A 113 -4.80 0.57 -8.53
CA ILE A 113 -4.09 -0.40 -9.35
C ILE A 113 -4.97 -1.64 -9.42
N ASP A 114 -5.72 -1.76 -10.52
CA ASP A 114 -6.61 -2.88 -10.75
C ASP A 114 -5.81 -4.14 -11.14
N LEU A 115 -6.11 -5.23 -10.47
CA LEU A 115 -5.49 -6.52 -10.74
C LEU A 115 -6.44 -7.63 -10.31
N ASP A 116 -6.59 -8.66 -11.13
CA ASP A 116 -7.41 -9.81 -10.78
C ASP A 116 -6.82 -10.62 -9.60
N ARG A 117 -7.71 -11.34 -8.91
CA ARG A 117 -7.39 -12.06 -7.68
C ARG A 117 -6.32 -13.13 -7.86
N GLU A 118 -6.36 -13.87 -8.97
CA GLU A 118 -5.43 -14.98 -9.22
C GLU A 118 -4.02 -14.45 -9.48
N THR A 119 -3.90 -13.44 -10.34
CA THR A 119 -2.62 -12.77 -10.62
C THR A 119 -2.06 -12.13 -9.36
N ALA A 120 -2.89 -11.46 -8.56
CA ALA A 120 -2.49 -10.87 -7.30
C ALA A 120 -1.96 -11.92 -6.30
N LYS A 121 -2.66 -13.06 -6.18
CA LYS A 121 -2.25 -14.19 -5.34
C LYS A 121 -0.90 -14.77 -5.78
N LYS A 122 -0.74 -15.05 -7.06
CA LYS A 122 0.53 -15.52 -7.63
C LYS A 122 1.67 -14.55 -7.35
N ARG A 123 1.45 -13.25 -7.56
CA ARG A 123 2.46 -12.21 -7.34
C ARG A 123 2.87 -12.10 -5.88
N ILE A 124 1.92 -12.18 -4.93
CA ILE A 124 2.27 -12.06 -3.50
C ILE A 124 3.08 -13.26 -3.02
N MET A 125 2.75 -14.47 -3.46
CA MET A 125 3.51 -15.70 -3.13
C MET A 125 4.94 -15.66 -3.69
N GLY A 126 5.11 -15.07 -4.87
CA GLY A 126 6.41 -14.91 -5.53
C GLY A 126 7.26 -13.74 -5.00
N ARG A 127 6.68 -12.86 -4.19
CA ARG A 127 7.35 -11.64 -3.73
C ARG A 127 8.58 -11.94 -2.87
N ARG A 128 9.64 -11.17 -3.11
CA ARG A 128 10.84 -11.15 -2.28
C ARG A 128 11.11 -9.71 -1.87
N LEU A 129 11.19 -9.46 -0.58
CA LEU A 129 11.41 -8.12 -0.03
C LEU A 129 12.88 -7.85 0.12
N CYS A 130 13.36 -6.79 -0.49
CA CYS A 130 14.69 -6.28 -0.25
C CYS A 130 14.72 -5.60 1.12
N LYS A 131 15.66 -5.97 1.99
CA LYS A 131 15.79 -5.35 3.32
C LYS A 131 16.31 -3.91 3.25
N MET A 132 16.99 -3.54 2.16
CA MET A 132 17.47 -2.16 1.96
C MET A 132 16.32 -1.21 1.57
N ASP A 133 15.37 -1.68 0.75
CA ASP A 133 14.16 -0.95 0.37
C ASP A 133 13.06 -1.95 -0.01
N ASN A 134 11.98 -1.97 0.77
CA ASN A 134 10.83 -2.85 0.56
C ASN A 134 10.09 -2.61 -0.77
N ASN A 135 10.33 -1.46 -1.42
CA ASN A 135 9.68 -1.08 -2.67
C ASN A 135 10.50 -1.53 -3.90
N HIS A 136 11.70 -2.07 -3.71
CA HIS A 136 12.42 -2.71 -4.81
C HIS A 136 11.65 -3.91 -5.33
N PRO A 137 11.26 -3.92 -6.62
CA PRO A 137 10.47 -5.00 -7.21
C PRO A 137 11.32 -6.25 -7.37
N ASN A 138 11.00 -7.28 -6.60
CA ASN A 138 11.60 -8.61 -6.73
C ASN A 138 10.50 -9.66 -6.63
N ASN A 139 10.37 -10.51 -7.68
CA ASN A 139 9.36 -11.55 -7.72
C ASN A 139 9.87 -12.77 -8.51
N ILE A 140 9.81 -13.95 -7.89
CA ILE A 140 10.33 -15.19 -8.50
C ILE A 140 9.42 -15.77 -9.60
N TYR A 141 8.21 -15.24 -9.77
CA TYR A 141 7.24 -15.68 -10.78
C TYR A 141 7.06 -14.66 -11.92
N ILE A 142 7.84 -13.60 -11.93
CA ILE A 142 7.79 -12.55 -12.96
C ILE A 142 9.21 -12.29 -13.45
N ASP A 143 9.55 -12.81 -14.63
CA ASP A 143 10.90 -12.74 -15.19
C ASP A 143 11.46 -11.32 -15.27
N ALA A 144 10.63 -10.35 -15.65
CA ALA A 144 11.01 -8.94 -15.75
C ALA A 144 11.53 -8.34 -14.43
N ILE A 145 11.13 -8.88 -13.28
CA ILE A 145 11.53 -8.44 -11.96
C ILE A 145 12.04 -9.61 -11.08
N ALA A 146 12.47 -10.70 -11.70
CA ALA A 146 13.09 -11.80 -10.98
C ALA A 146 14.40 -11.33 -10.32
N PRO A 147 14.66 -11.72 -9.06
CA PRO A 147 15.96 -11.51 -8.45
C PRO A 147 17.10 -12.03 -9.33
N HIS A 148 18.27 -11.42 -9.25
CA HIS A 148 19.44 -11.93 -9.94
C HIS A 148 20.15 -13.03 -9.12
N THR A 149 20.93 -13.86 -9.80
CA THR A 149 21.90 -14.76 -9.15
C THR A 149 23.30 -14.18 -9.34
N HIS A 150 24.03 -13.96 -8.25
CA HIS A 150 25.41 -13.52 -8.24
C HIS A 150 26.19 -14.41 -7.28
N ASP A 151 27.28 -15.02 -7.75
CA ASP A 151 28.10 -15.97 -7.00
C ASP A 151 27.29 -17.09 -6.28
N GLY A 152 26.29 -17.63 -6.95
CA GLY A 152 25.41 -18.68 -6.42
C GLY A 152 24.37 -18.20 -5.41
N LYS A 153 24.31 -16.91 -5.10
CA LYS A 153 23.35 -16.31 -4.17
C LYS A 153 22.27 -15.53 -4.92
N THR A 154 21.06 -15.53 -4.36
CA THR A 154 19.95 -14.72 -4.87
C THR A 154 20.07 -13.30 -4.33
N VAL A 155 20.14 -12.30 -5.22
CA VAL A 155 20.34 -10.91 -4.86
C VAL A 155 19.20 -10.03 -5.40
N CYS A 156 18.96 -8.91 -4.73
CA CYS A 156 17.99 -7.92 -5.17
C CYS A 156 18.31 -7.39 -6.57
N ARG A 157 17.33 -7.46 -7.45
CA ARG A 157 17.46 -6.99 -8.85
C ARG A 157 17.86 -5.51 -8.96
N VAL A 158 17.49 -4.66 -8.00
CA VAL A 158 17.70 -3.22 -8.07
C VAL A 158 19.02 -2.79 -7.44
N CYS A 159 19.30 -3.24 -6.21
CA CYS A 159 20.48 -2.78 -5.47
C CYS A 159 21.57 -3.86 -5.27
N GLY A 160 21.33 -5.10 -5.71
CA GLY A 160 22.30 -6.19 -5.58
C GLY A 160 22.47 -6.73 -4.16
N CYS A 161 21.69 -6.29 -3.16
CA CYS A 161 21.83 -6.82 -1.81
C CYS A 161 21.39 -8.28 -1.73
N GLU A 162 22.08 -9.07 -0.91
CA GLU A 162 21.80 -10.50 -0.71
C GLU A 162 20.64 -10.76 0.26
N ASP A 163 20.19 -9.72 0.96
CA ASP A 163 19.13 -9.79 1.96
C ASP A 163 17.73 -9.67 1.33
N LEU A 164 17.25 -10.77 0.76
CA LEU A 164 15.88 -10.92 0.30
C LEU A 164 15.07 -11.76 1.29
N ALA A 165 13.98 -11.20 1.81
CA ALA A 165 13.12 -11.85 2.77
C ALA A 165 11.74 -12.19 2.18
N THR A 166 11.08 -13.17 2.76
CA THR A 166 9.64 -13.42 2.59
C THR A 166 8.91 -13.00 3.86
N ARG A 167 7.68 -12.55 3.74
CA ARG A 167 6.81 -12.40 4.90
C ARG A 167 6.09 -13.72 5.14
N ALA A 168 5.91 -14.11 6.39
CA ALA A 168 5.20 -15.32 6.74
C ALA A 168 3.76 -15.32 6.19
N ASP A 169 3.09 -14.17 6.27
CA ASP A 169 1.73 -13.96 5.78
C ASP A 169 1.61 -13.91 4.24
N ASP A 170 2.70 -13.84 3.50
CA ASP A 170 2.74 -13.98 2.03
C ASP A 170 2.92 -15.46 1.60
N GLN A 171 3.25 -16.34 2.52
CA GLN A 171 3.39 -17.78 2.29
C GLN A 171 2.17 -18.56 2.84
N ASP A 172 1.29 -17.91 3.59
CA ASP A 172 0.04 -18.48 4.09
C ASP A 172 -1.11 -18.19 3.12
N ALA A 173 -1.56 -19.23 2.42
CA ALA A 173 -2.66 -19.12 1.46
C ALA A 173 -3.96 -18.62 2.11
N GLY A 174 -4.26 -19.04 3.35
CA GLY A 174 -5.44 -18.59 4.09
C GLY A 174 -5.38 -17.11 4.45
N ALA A 175 -4.22 -16.62 4.89
CA ALA A 175 -4.01 -15.19 5.15
C ALA A 175 -4.10 -14.35 3.86
N ILE A 176 -3.60 -14.85 2.74
CA ILE A 176 -3.74 -14.20 1.43
C ILE A 176 -5.21 -14.13 1.04
N ASP A 177 -5.94 -15.25 1.09
CA ASP A 177 -7.34 -15.33 0.68
C ASP A 177 -8.23 -14.44 1.55
N LYS A 178 -7.98 -14.36 2.86
CA LYS A 178 -8.67 -13.45 3.78
C LYS A 178 -8.47 -11.98 3.38
N ARG A 179 -7.21 -11.57 3.13
CA ARG A 179 -6.88 -10.19 2.70
C ARG A 179 -7.48 -9.84 1.34
N HIS A 180 -7.44 -10.79 0.39
CA HIS A 180 -8.06 -10.61 -0.91
C HIS A 180 -9.59 -10.59 -0.80
N GLY A 181 -10.20 -11.39 0.08
CA GLY A 181 -11.62 -11.31 0.37
C GLY A 181 -12.05 -9.92 0.81
N ILE A 182 -11.29 -9.29 1.72
CA ILE A 182 -11.53 -7.90 2.15
C ILE A 182 -11.36 -6.91 1.00
N TYR A 183 -10.32 -7.08 0.17
CA TYR A 183 -10.07 -6.14 -0.93
C TYR A 183 -11.17 -6.18 -1.99
N TYR A 184 -11.52 -7.37 -2.49
CA TYR A 184 -12.48 -7.53 -3.61
C TYR A 184 -13.95 -7.46 -3.20
N ASP A 185 -14.26 -7.23 -1.92
CA ASP A 185 -15.62 -6.99 -1.47
C ASP A 185 -16.10 -5.60 -1.92
N THR A 186 -17.10 -5.61 -2.81
CA THR A 186 -17.67 -4.38 -3.39
C THR A 186 -18.77 -3.73 -2.54
N LYS A 187 -19.19 -4.39 -1.45
CA LYS A 187 -20.27 -3.90 -0.58
C LYS A 187 -19.76 -3.16 0.64
N ILE A 188 -18.77 -3.74 1.31
CA ILE A 188 -18.22 -3.19 2.55
C ILE A 188 -16.70 -3.13 2.56
N GLY A 189 -16.00 -3.85 1.66
CA GLY A 189 -14.55 -3.97 1.62
C GLY A 189 -13.83 -2.79 0.96
N THR A 190 -12.61 -3.06 0.47
CA THR A 190 -11.76 -1.98 -0.08
C THR A 190 -12.29 -1.47 -1.42
N LEU A 191 -12.85 -2.31 -2.29
CA LEU A 191 -13.48 -1.83 -3.53
C LEU A 191 -14.72 -0.98 -3.25
N ALA A 192 -15.48 -1.23 -2.18
CA ALA A 192 -16.55 -0.34 -1.73
C ALA A 192 -15.99 1.04 -1.33
N ALA A 193 -14.84 1.07 -0.62
CA ALA A 193 -14.16 2.31 -0.29
C ALA A 193 -13.70 3.08 -1.55
N VAL A 194 -13.14 2.39 -2.55
CA VAL A 194 -12.78 3.03 -3.84
C VAL A 194 -14.01 3.64 -4.52
N ASN A 195 -15.13 2.90 -4.57
CA ASN A 195 -16.38 3.39 -5.15
C ASN A 195 -16.93 4.59 -4.39
N TYR A 196 -16.81 4.63 -3.07
CA TYR A 196 -17.18 5.79 -2.25
C TYR A 196 -16.44 7.07 -2.67
N PHE A 197 -15.15 6.95 -3.01
CA PHE A 197 -14.35 8.09 -3.45
C PHE A 197 -14.64 8.52 -4.90
N LYS A 198 -15.13 7.65 -5.78
CA LYS A 198 -15.48 8.02 -7.18
C LYS A 198 -16.50 9.16 -7.28
N GLU A 199 -17.35 9.30 -6.27
CA GLU A 199 -18.37 10.37 -6.21
C GLU A 199 -17.85 11.66 -5.55
N ARG A 200 -16.62 11.67 -5.02
CA ARG A 200 -16.10 12.75 -4.15
C ARG A 200 -14.80 13.36 -4.63
N THR A 201 -14.01 12.62 -5.39
CA THR A 201 -12.74 13.09 -5.92
C THR A 201 -12.39 12.37 -7.22
N LYS A 202 -11.34 12.83 -7.91
CA LYS A 202 -10.82 12.17 -9.12
C LYS A 202 -10.27 10.79 -8.76
N VAL A 203 -10.78 9.73 -9.40
CA VAL A 203 -10.25 8.36 -9.28
C VAL A 203 -9.59 7.97 -10.59
N ILE A 204 -8.34 7.55 -10.52
CA ILE A 204 -7.52 7.06 -11.63
C ILE A 204 -7.36 5.55 -11.47
N ILE A 205 -7.79 4.80 -12.49
CA ILE A 205 -7.62 3.34 -12.52
C ILE A 205 -6.53 3.00 -13.53
N VAL A 206 -5.55 2.20 -13.11
CA VAL A 206 -4.49 1.67 -13.95
C VAL A 206 -4.49 0.14 -13.93
N ASP A 207 -4.25 -0.47 -15.09
CA ASP A 207 -4.16 -1.93 -15.21
C ASP A 207 -2.83 -2.42 -14.63
N GLY A 208 -2.90 -3.13 -13.50
CA GLY A 208 -1.73 -3.68 -12.81
C GLY A 208 -1.11 -4.91 -13.48
N ARG A 209 -1.70 -5.45 -14.57
CA ARG A 209 -1.18 -6.66 -15.25
C ARG A 209 0.10 -6.42 -16.00
N ALA A 210 0.27 -5.24 -16.55
CA ALA A 210 1.46 -4.83 -17.29
C ALA A 210 2.74 -4.84 -16.45
N GLY A 211 3.90 -4.63 -17.08
CA GLY A 211 5.18 -4.50 -16.40
C GLY A 211 5.26 -3.24 -15.54
N VAL A 212 6.23 -3.20 -14.63
CA VAL A 212 6.39 -2.07 -13.68
C VAL A 212 6.50 -0.73 -14.41
N LYS A 213 7.24 -0.70 -15.52
CA LYS A 213 7.47 0.52 -16.30
C LYS A 213 6.22 0.99 -17.04
N GLU A 214 5.53 0.08 -17.68
CA GLU A 214 4.30 0.37 -18.43
C GLU A 214 3.17 0.86 -17.50
N VAL A 215 3.02 0.24 -16.34
CA VAL A 215 2.08 0.72 -15.31
C VAL A 215 2.44 2.12 -14.84
N ALA A 216 3.74 2.39 -14.63
CA ALA A 216 4.20 3.72 -14.22
C ALA A 216 3.94 4.78 -15.30
N GLU A 217 4.20 4.46 -16.57
CA GLU A 217 3.96 5.37 -17.70
C GLU A 217 2.47 5.71 -17.85
N ASP A 218 1.58 4.71 -17.78
CA ASP A 218 0.11 4.93 -17.81
C ASP A 218 -0.34 5.78 -16.61
N LEU A 219 0.16 5.47 -15.43
CA LEU A 219 -0.14 6.22 -14.22
C LEU A 219 0.31 7.68 -14.34
N MET A 220 1.55 7.93 -14.78
CA MET A 220 2.08 9.30 -14.95
C MET A 220 1.29 10.09 -15.99
N LYS A 221 0.92 9.46 -17.10
CA LYS A 221 0.08 10.08 -18.13
C LYS A 221 -1.30 10.51 -17.61
N LYS A 222 -1.89 9.73 -16.71
CA LYS A 222 -3.20 10.01 -16.11
C LYS A 222 -3.13 11.04 -14.97
N LEU A 223 -1.98 11.14 -14.32
CA LEU A 223 -1.74 12.12 -13.25
C LEU A 223 -1.46 13.53 -13.79
N GLY A 224 -0.92 13.66 -15.01
CA GLY A 224 -0.63 14.93 -15.69
C GLY A 224 0.85 15.26 -15.61
#